data_d9a83085e6967afb12fae246ba795c2d
#
_entry.id   d9a83085e6967afb12fae246ba795c2d
#
_cell.length_a   1.000
_cell.length_b   1.000
_cell.length_c   1.000
_cell.angle_alpha   90.00
_cell.angle_beta   90.00
_cell.angle_gamma   90.00
#
_symmetry.space_group_name_H-M   'P 1'
#
loop_
_entity.id
_entity.type
_entity.pdbx_description
1 polymer ?
#
loop_
_entity_poly.entity_id
_entity_poly.type
_entity_poly.pdbx_seq_one_letter_code
_entity_poly.pdbx_strand_id
1 'polypeptide(L)'
;MSVARRAALLLAATVLGACSESSTGDAVSRGRNTYLALCTSCHGPDPAQPGPVGPPVKGASRELLEAKVLRGEYPPGYTPRRPTAVMPPMPQLSNAIPDLAAYLKQ
;
A
#
# COMPACT_ATOMS: atom_id res chain seq x y z
N MET A 1 -1.83 65.24 -31.49
CA MET A 1 -1.55 64.83 -30.10
C MET A 1 -1.92 63.38 -29.96
N SER A 2 -0.92 62.51 -29.93
CA SER A 2 -1.11 61.06 -29.81
C SER A 2 -1.11 60.67 -28.36
N VAL A 3 -2.21 60.08 -27.89
CA VAL A 3 -2.29 59.48 -26.58
C VAL A 3 -2.00 57.97 -26.77
N ALA A 4 -0.78 57.57 -26.41
CA ALA A 4 -0.41 56.19 -26.41
C ALA A 4 -1.07 55.46 -25.23
N ARG A 5 -2.03 54.60 -25.52
CA ARG A 5 -2.58 53.64 -24.55
C ARG A 5 -1.65 52.46 -24.41
N ARG A 6 -0.91 52.42 -23.31
CA ARG A 6 -0.15 51.24 -22.92
C ARG A 6 -1.12 50.20 -22.35
N ALA A 7 -1.38 49.18 -23.11
CA ALA A 7 -2.08 47.99 -22.63
C ALA A 7 -1.10 47.17 -21.79
N ALA A 8 -1.34 47.08 -20.50
CA ALA A 8 -0.61 46.18 -19.61
C ALA A 8 -1.20 44.77 -19.78
N LEU A 9 -0.42 43.88 -20.36
CA LEU A 9 -0.71 42.45 -20.35
C LEU A 9 -0.38 41.90 -18.97
N LEU A 10 -1.42 41.57 -18.20
CA LEU A 10 -1.28 40.77 -17.00
C LEU A 10 -1.15 39.29 -17.42
N LEU A 11 0.06 38.77 -17.37
CA LEU A 11 0.27 37.30 -17.43
C LEU A 11 -0.21 36.71 -16.10
N ALA A 12 -1.36 36.08 -16.15
CA ALA A 12 -1.79 35.18 -15.07
C ALA A 12 -0.99 33.89 -15.16
N ALA A 13 0.02 33.77 -14.32
CA ALA A 13 0.72 32.49 -14.13
C ALA A 13 -0.18 31.56 -13.32
N THR A 14 -0.85 30.65 -14.01
CA THR A 14 -1.54 29.53 -13.38
C THR A 14 -0.49 28.55 -12.87
N VAL A 15 -0.25 28.59 -11.56
CA VAL A 15 0.54 27.56 -10.87
C VAL A 15 -0.32 26.30 -10.84
N LEU A 16 -0.07 25.36 -11.75
CA LEU A 16 -0.57 23.99 -11.60
C LEU A 16 0.19 23.36 -10.43
N GLY A 17 -0.43 23.40 -9.26
CA GLY A 17 0.03 22.63 -8.12
C GLY A 17 -0.07 21.14 -8.45
N ALA A 18 1.06 20.51 -8.72
CA ALA A 18 1.13 19.07 -8.87
C ALA A 18 0.85 18.44 -7.51
N CYS A 19 -0.32 17.81 -7.35
CA CYS A 19 -0.66 17.01 -6.19
C CYS A 19 0.10 15.67 -6.26
N SER A 20 1.39 15.66 -5.91
CA SER A 20 2.20 14.43 -5.85
C SER A 20 2.03 13.67 -4.52
N GLU A 21 1.31 14.20 -3.55
CA GLU A 21 1.11 13.59 -2.23
C GLU A 21 -0.01 12.55 -2.20
N SER A 22 -0.93 12.53 -3.17
CA SER A 22 -2.09 11.65 -3.17
C SER A 22 -1.75 10.18 -3.47
N SER A 23 -0.65 9.88 -4.19
CA SER A 23 -0.33 8.52 -4.63
C SER A 23 0.06 7.58 -3.48
N THR A 24 0.82 8.05 -2.47
CA THR A 24 1.20 7.24 -1.30
C THR A 24 0.00 7.01 -0.38
N GLY A 25 -0.79 8.06 -0.11
CA GLY A 25 -2.02 7.95 0.68
C GLY A 25 -3.02 7.01 0.02
N ASP A 26 -3.16 7.05 -1.31
CA ASP A 26 -4.03 6.17 -2.07
C ASP A 26 -3.55 4.71 -2.01
N ALA A 27 -2.24 4.46 -2.07
CA ALA A 27 -1.67 3.12 -1.93
C ALA A 27 -1.96 2.54 -0.55
N VAL A 28 -1.77 3.31 0.52
CA VAL A 28 -2.10 2.91 1.89
C VAL A 28 -3.59 2.58 2.03
N SER A 29 -4.46 3.42 1.49
CA SER A 29 -5.91 3.19 1.51
C SER A 29 -6.32 1.95 0.75
N ARG A 30 -5.77 1.72 -0.44
CA ARG A 30 -6.02 0.51 -1.22
C ARG A 30 -5.52 -0.73 -0.50
N GLY A 31 -4.32 -0.68 0.07
CA GLY A 31 -3.74 -1.76 0.86
C GLY A 31 -4.58 -2.09 2.08
N ARG A 32 -5.07 -1.06 2.79
CA ARG A 32 -5.99 -1.24 3.90
C ARG A 32 -7.28 -1.93 3.47
N ASN A 33 -7.88 -1.48 2.39
CA ASN A 33 -9.13 -2.09 1.88
C ASN A 33 -8.92 -3.55 1.49
N THR A 34 -7.82 -3.87 0.83
CA THR A 34 -7.47 -5.26 0.49
C THR A 34 -7.26 -6.09 1.75
N TYR A 35 -6.52 -5.57 2.72
CA TYR A 35 -6.27 -6.26 4.00
C TYR A 35 -7.58 -6.55 4.75
N LEU A 36 -8.43 -5.54 4.90
CA LEU A 36 -9.71 -5.71 5.61
C LEU A 36 -10.65 -6.69 4.92
N ALA A 37 -10.61 -6.76 3.60
CA ALA A 37 -11.47 -7.67 2.83
C ALA A 37 -10.97 -9.12 2.84
N LEU A 38 -9.65 -9.36 2.82
CA LEU A 38 -9.09 -10.68 2.50
C LEU A 38 -8.20 -11.28 3.59
N CYS A 39 -7.75 -10.50 4.55
CA CYS A 39 -6.70 -10.94 5.50
C CYS A 39 -7.22 -11.06 6.95
N THR A 40 -8.25 -10.31 7.30
CA THR A 40 -8.69 -10.15 8.70
C THR A 40 -9.30 -11.42 9.31
N SER A 41 -9.89 -12.29 8.52
CA SER A 41 -10.46 -13.54 9.04
C SER A 41 -9.41 -14.42 9.74
N CYS A 42 -8.16 -14.35 9.30
CA CYS A 42 -7.04 -15.08 9.90
C CYS A 42 -6.11 -14.19 10.72
N HIS A 43 -5.81 -12.98 10.25
CA HIS A 43 -4.83 -12.08 10.87
C HIS A 43 -5.43 -11.04 11.82
N GLY A 44 -6.76 -10.94 11.88
CA GLY A 44 -7.44 -9.93 12.69
C GLY A 44 -7.45 -8.54 12.04
N PRO A 45 -8.26 -7.62 12.58
CA PRO A 45 -8.42 -6.27 11.99
C PRO A 45 -7.21 -5.35 12.25
N ASP A 46 -6.43 -5.61 13.29
CA ASP A 46 -5.21 -4.86 13.60
C ASP A 46 -3.98 -5.67 13.19
N PRO A 47 -3.22 -5.23 12.16
CA PRO A 47 -2.05 -5.96 11.70
C PRO A 47 -0.94 -6.11 12.75
N ALA A 48 -0.93 -5.26 13.79
CA ALA A 48 0.06 -5.32 14.86
C ALA A 48 -0.24 -6.41 15.91
N GLN A 49 -1.44 -6.97 15.87
CA GLN A 49 -1.88 -7.98 16.83
C GLN A 49 -2.01 -9.35 16.17
N PRO A 50 -1.86 -10.46 16.93
CA PRO A 50 -2.15 -11.78 16.40
C PRO A 50 -3.64 -11.92 16.12
N GLY A 51 -3.95 -12.58 15.00
CA GLY A 51 -5.32 -12.97 14.68
C GLY A 51 -5.66 -14.36 15.24
N PRO A 52 -6.88 -14.84 14.98
CA PRO A 52 -7.32 -16.16 15.47
C PRO A 52 -6.54 -17.33 14.84
N VAL A 53 -5.97 -17.13 13.65
CA VAL A 53 -5.20 -18.15 12.93
C VAL A 53 -3.79 -17.68 12.61
N GLY A 54 -3.64 -16.45 12.11
CA GLY A 54 -2.38 -15.90 11.63
C GLY A 54 -1.65 -15.02 12.63
N PRO A 55 -0.32 -14.87 12.47
CA PRO A 55 0.49 -13.98 13.30
C PRO A 55 0.27 -12.51 12.96
N PRO A 56 0.82 -11.57 13.79
CA PRO A 56 0.91 -10.17 13.40
C PRO A 56 1.68 -10.02 12.08
N VAL A 57 1.22 -9.12 11.22
CA VAL A 57 1.81 -8.89 9.89
C VAL A 57 2.28 -7.45 9.68
N LYS A 58 2.13 -6.59 10.68
CA LYS A 58 2.66 -5.23 10.61
C LYS A 58 4.16 -5.25 10.33
N GLY A 59 4.60 -4.42 9.40
CA GLY A 59 5.99 -4.36 8.98
C GLY A 59 6.41 -5.43 7.98
N ALA A 60 5.50 -6.28 7.49
CA ALA A 60 5.81 -7.27 6.47
C ALA A 60 6.43 -6.59 5.25
N SER A 61 7.61 -7.07 4.85
CA SER A 61 8.31 -6.56 3.67
C SER A 61 7.58 -6.96 2.39
N ARG A 62 7.83 -6.20 1.32
CA ARG A 62 7.31 -6.57 0.00
C ARG A 62 7.76 -7.97 -0.41
N GLU A 63 9.03 -8.31 -0.16
CA GLU A 63 9.59 -9.62 -0.46
C GLU A 63 8.83 -10.75 0.28
N LEU A 64 8.55 -10.55 1.57
CA LEU A 64 7.77 -11.51 2.35
C LEU A 64 6.35 -11.65 1.80
N LEU A 65 5.72 -10.55 1.45
CA LEU A 65 4.37 -10.56 0.87
C LEU A 65 4.34 -11.28 -0.48
N GLU A 66 5.31 -11.01 -1.36
CA GLU A 66 5.41 -11.70 -2.65
C GLU A 66 5.59 -13.22 -2.46
N ALA A 67 6.47 -13.63 -1.57
CA ALA A 67 6.71 -15.05 -1.32
C ALA A 67 5.50 -15.72 -0.66
N LYS A 68 5.02 -15.16 0.44
CA LYS A 68 3.98 -15.81 1.26
C LYS A 68 2.58 -15.69 0.65
N VAL A 69 2.19 -14.50 0.23
CA VAL A 69 0.84 -14.26 -0.30
C VAL A 69 0.68 -14.90 -1.68
N LEU A 70 1.65 -14.72 -2.57
CA LEU A 70 1.50 -15.20 -3.95
C LEU A 70 1.81 -16.69 -4.12
N ARG A 71 2.79 -17.23 -3.37
CA ARG A 71 3.32 -18.57 -3.58
C ARG A 71 3.18 -19.51 -2.38
N GLY A 72 2.76 -18.99 -1.22
CA GLY A 72 2.70 -19.80 -0.01
C GLY A 72 4.07 -20.17 0.56
N GLU A 73 5.11 -19.45 0.18
CA GLU A 73 6.51 -19.71 0.53
C GLU A 73 7.06 -18.63 1.47
N TYR A 74 8.25 -18.86 1.99
CA TYR A 74 9.00 -17.86 2.74
C TYR A 74 10.27 -17.48 1.97
N PRO A 75 10.72 -16.21 2.07
CA PRO A 75 12.01 -15.82 1.52
C PRO A 75 13.14 -16.61 2.16
N PRO A 76 14.29 -16.81 1.46
CA PRO A 76 15.45 -17.46 2.04
C PRO A 76 15.89 -16.79 3.35
N GLY A 77 16.14 -17.59 4.36
CA GLY A 77 16.58 -17.12 5.69
C GLY A 77 15.47 -16.58 6.59
N TYR A 78 14.24 -16.52 6.12
CA TYR A 78 13.11 -16.08 6.96
C TYR A 78 12.69 -17.17 7.93
N THR A 79 12.52 -16.80 9.21
CA THR A 79 12.01 -17.70 10.24
C THR A 79 10.50 -17.49 10.42
N PRO A 80 9.67 -18.49 10.09
CA PRO A 80 8.22 -18.38 10.28
C PRO A 80 7.84 -18.11 11.73
N ARG A 81 6.87 -17.22 11.95
CA ARG A 81 6.36 -16.90 13.29
C ARG A 81 5.40 -17.95 13.84
N ARG A 82 4.85 -18.78 12.98
CA ARG A 82 3.95 -19.88 13.31
C ARG A 82 4.44 -21.16 12.66
N PRO A 83 4.33 -22.34 13.36
CA PRO A 83 4.75 -23.62 12.79
C PRO A 83 3.77 -24.17 11.75
N THR A 84 2.57 -23.63 11.66
CA THR A 84 1.52 -24.08 10.75
C THR A 84 1.58 -23.36 9.41
N ALA A 85 1.30 -24.06 8.32
CA ALA A 85 1.26 -23.52 6.95
C ALA A 85 -0.16 -23.61 6.38
N VAL A 86 -1.12 -22.98 7.06
CA VAL A 86 -2.54 -23.00 6.67
C VAL A 86 -2.96 -21.86 5.78
N MET A 87 -2.12 -20.84 5.57
CA MET A 87 -2.42 -19.71 4.70
C MET A 87 -2.36 -20.15 3.22
N PRO A 88 -3.48 -20.11 2.49
CA PRO A 88 -3.49 -20.46 1.07
C PRO A 88 -2.77 -19.40 0.23
N PRO A 89 -2.05 -19.79 -0.83
CA PRO A 89 -1.50 -18.83 -1.77
C PRO A 89 -2.62 -18.11 -2.55
N MET A 90 -2.40 -16.83 -2.83
CA MET A 90 -3.33 -15.96 -3.55
C MET A 90 -2.60 -15.26 -4.70
N PRO A 91 -2.24 -15.97 -5.77
CA PRO A 91 -1.45 -15.41 -6.87
C PRO A 91 -2.17 -14.26 -7.61
N GLN A 92 -3.50 -14.21 -7.54
CA GLN A 92 -4.30 -13.13 -8.11
C GLN A 92 -4.06 -11.76 -7.46
N LEU A 93 -3.40 -11.71 -6.29
CA LEU A 93 -3.10 -10.47 -5.58
C LEU A 93 -1.78 -9.82 -5.99
N SER A 94 -1.14 -10.26 -7.06
CA SER A 94 0.17 -9.73 -7.48
C SER A 94 0.18 -8.19 -7.62
N ASN A 95 -0.88 -7.60 -8.18
CA ASN A 95 -1.00 -6.15 -8.33
C ASN A 95 -1.31 -5.41 -7.02
N ALA A 96 -1.77 -6.11 -6.00
CA ALA A 96 -2.09 -5.52 -4.70
C ALA A 96 -0.89 -5.53 -3.73
N ILE A 97 0.17 -6.26 -4.01
CA ILE A 97 1.32 -6.40 -3.12
C ILE A 97 1.96 -5.04 -2.76
N PRO A 98 2.22 -4.12 -3.70
CA PRO A 98 2.77 -2.81 -3.35
C PRO A 98 1.88 -2.01 -2.39
N ASP A 99 0.58 -2.07 -2.58
CA ASP A 99 -0.40 -1.38 -1.73
C ASP A 99 -0.46 -2.01 -0.33
N LEU A 100 -0.48 -3.33 -0.24
CA LEU A 100 -0.41 -4.05 1.03
C LEU A 100 0.88 -3.71 1.79
N ALA A 101 2.02 -3.69 1.12
CA ALA A 101 3.29 -3.32 1.74
C ALA A 101 3.25 -1.88 2.27
N ALA A 102 2.67 -0.94 1.52
CA ALA A 102 2.49 0.45 1.95
C ALA A 102 1.62 0.55 3.20
N TYR A 103 0.53 -0.19 3.25
CA TYR A 103 -0.37 -0.21 4.41
C TYR A 103 0.29 -0.84 5.65
N LEU A 104 0.91 -1.99 5.51
CA LEU A 104 1.51 -2.72 6.62
C LEU A 104 2.76 -2.06 7.20
N LYS A 105 3.33 -1.10 6.49
CA LYS A 105 4.47 -0.30 6.94
C LYS A 105 4.09 0.78 7.95
N GLN A 106 2.83 1.17 8.05
CA GLN A 106 2.35 2.29 8.88
C GLN A 106 2.56 2.10 10.39
#